data_7422979452b940ce19e3324a5f655b2d
#
_entry.id   7422979452b940ce19e3324a5f655b2d
#
_cell.length_a   1.000
_cell.length_b   1.000
_cell.length_c   1.000
_cell.angle_alpha   90.00
_cell.angle_beta   90.00
_cell.angle_gamma   90.00
#
_symmetry.space_group_name_H-M   'P 1'
#
loop_
_entity.id
_entity.type
_entity.pdbx_description
1 polymer ?
#
loop_
_entity_poly.entity_id
_entity_poly.type
_entity_poly.pdbx_seq_one_letter_code
_entity_poly.pdbx_strand_id
1 'polypeptide(L)'
;MGFTQIGVSILAALLVGALTRAAQIATRVFSLLVLSILALYWFQPAVPLRSFDFWIPSLSLVLVLLTWFITSPTGAWKLRYNLIGLSIIIGIATLIDLTRYFLPNPLLTTSTPPQFGQYILFIIAGIIIIFLFARLPSSWSLPLAIIVLIAILATLKSPGLSTQTSIFFRTLTNRPVENASALDLRWLGFSYIAFRLIHVLRDKQLGRLPELTLPEFATYVVFFPSLAAGPIDRADRFAGDLRKDFALTQDETLFAGQRIVIGLFKKFVVADALALIALNDALATQVHAMGWMWVHLYAYAFQIYFDFSGYTDIAVGIACLIGIKLPENFAAPYLKPSLTQFWNSWHMTLTQWIRAYFFNPFNRWIRGFKNLPTWTMLFIGQLATMLLIGLWHGNMVAS
;
A
#
# COMPACT_ATOMS: atom_id res chain seq x y z
N MET A 1 -7.00 -6.90 6.93
CA MET A 1 -7.87 -7.81 6.14
C MET A 1 -8.50 -8.82 7.09
N GLY A 2 -9.82 -9.00 6.98
CA GLY A 2 -10.53 -10.03 7.71
C GLY A 2 -10.41 -11.40 7.04
N PHE A 3 -10.85 -12.45 7.76
CA PHE A 3 -10.77 -13.84 7.30
C PHE A 3 -11.45 -14.06 5.94
N THR A 4 -12.62 -13.46 5.71
CA THR A 4 -13.36 -13.54 4.44
C THR A 4 -12.57 -12.96 3.27
N GLN A 5 -11.94 -11.79 3.47
CA GLN A 5 -11.13 -11.14 2.43
C GLN A 5 -9.92 -11.98 2.04
N ILE A 6 -9.29 -12.64 3.01
CA ILE A 6 -8.17 -13.55 2.78
C ILE A 6 -8.65 -14.79 2.01
N GLY A 7 -9.75 -15.41 2.43
CA GLY A 7 -10.31 -16.58 1.74
C GLY A 7 -10.64 -16.31 0.28
N VAL A 8 -11.32 -15.20 -0.01
CA VAL A 8 -11.62 -14.78 -1.39
C VAL A 8 -10.35 -14.48 -2.18
N SER A 9 -9.34 -13.85 -1.56
CA SER A 9 -8.05 -13.60 -2.22
C SER A 9 -7.31 -14.90 -2.60
N ILE A 10 -7.36 -15.92 -1.74
CA ILE A 10 -6.81 -17.25 -2.04
C ILE A 10 -7.56 -17.90 -3.20
N LEU A 11 -8.89 -17.90 -3.17
CA LEU A 11 -9.70 -18.45 -4.26
C LEU A 11 -9.44 -17.72 -5.58
N ALA A 12 -9.38 -16.40 -5.57
CA ALA A 12 -9.05 -15.59 -6.74
C ALA A 12 -7.65 -15.93 -7.29
N ALA A 13 -6.66 -16.10 -6.43
CA ALA A 13 -5.30 -16.49 -6.83
C ALA A 13 -5.26 -17.90 -7.45
N LEU A 14 -5.97 -18.87 -6.87
CA LEU A 14 -6.08 -20.22 -7.41
C LEU A 14 -6.77 -20.22 -8.78
N LEU A 15 -7.84 -19.46 -8.95
CA LEU A 15 -8.55 -19.31 -10.23
C LEU A 15 -7.64 -18.69 -11.29
N VAL A 16 -6.95 -17.60 -10.99
CA VAL A 16 -6.00 -16.99 -11.93
C VAL A 16 -4.84 -17.93 -12.23
N GLY A 17 -4.26 -18.56 -11.22
CA GLY A 17 -3.18 -19.54 -11.41
C GLY A 17 -3.61 -20.70 -12.31
N ALA A 18 -4.85 -21.20 -12.18
CA ALA A 18 -5.41 -22.25 -13.03
C ALA A 18 -5.68 -21.76 -14.45
N LEU A 19 -6.33 -20.59 -14.61
CA LEU A 19 -6.67 -20.01 -15.92
C LEU A 19 -5.42 -19.62 -16.73
N THR A 20 -4.36 -19.21 -16.07
CA THR A 20 -3.14 -18.72 -16.74
C THR A 20 -2.09 -19.79 -17.01
N ARG A 21 -2.30 -21.04 -16.56
CA ARG A 21 -1.40 -22.18 -16.87
C ARG A 21 -1.25 -22.45 -18.38
N ALA A 22 -2.30 -22.19 -19.15
CA ALA A 22 -2.31 -22.39 -20.60
C ALA A 22 -2.44 -21.09 -21.39
N ALA A 23 -2.49 -19.93 -20.72
CA ALA A 23 -2.79 -18.65 -21.32
C ALA A 23 -1.51 -17.83 -21.56
N GLN A 24 -1.59 -16.94 -22.56
CA GLN A 24 -0.52 -15.98 -22.83
C GLN A 24 -0.26 -15.05 -21.62
N ILE A 25 0.97 -14.55 -21.48
CA ILE A 25 1.38 -13.57 -20.45
C ILE A 25 0.40 -12.39 -20.35
N ALA A 26 -0.11 -11.91 -21.47
CA ALA A 26 -1.10 -10.83 -21.52
C ALA A 26 -2.37 -11.14 -20.71
N THR A 27 -2.91 -12.35 -20.81
CA THR A 27 -4.10 -12.76 -20.05
C THR A 27 -3.85 -12.70 -18.54
N ARG A 28 -2.67 -13.16 -18.09
CA ARG A 28 -2.27 -13.10 -16.68
C ARG A 28 -2.20 -11.67 -16.18
N VAL A 29 -1.52 -10.78 -16.94
CA VAL A 29 -1.38 -9.37 -16.55
C VAL A 29 -2.73 -8.68 -16.41
N PHE A 30 -3.62 -8.85 -17.39
CA PHE A 30 -4.96 -8.25 -17.35
C PHE A 30 -5.85 -8.84 -16.26
N SER A 31 -5.81 -10.16 -16.04
CA SER A 31 -6.56 -10.80 -14.95
C SER A 31 -6.11 -10.29 -13.57
N LEU A 32 -4.80 -10.15 -13.36
CA LEU A 32 -4.25 -9.58 -12.12
C LEU A 32 -4.60 -8.10 -11.95
N LEU A 33 -4.61 -7.32 -13.03
CA LEU A 33 -5.06 -5.94 -13.02
C LEU A 33 -6.52 -5.84 -12.57
N VAL A 34 -7.41 -6.62 -13.20
CA VAL A 34 -8.85 -6.66 -12.85
C VAL A 34 -9.04 -7.00 -11.37
N LEU A 35 -8.44 -8.09 -10.90
CA LEU A 35 -8.57 -8.52 -9.51
C LEU A 35 -8.01 -7.49 -8.53
N SER A 36 -6.88 -6.86 -8.86
CA SER A 36 -6.28 -5.86 -7.99
C SER A 36 -7.12 -4.59 -7.88
N ILE A 37 -7.78 -4.17 -8.97
CA ILE A 37 -8.71 -3.05 -8.94
C ILE A 37 -9.97 -3.41 -8.13
N LEU A 38 -10.56 -4.58 -8.36
CA LEU A 38 -11.72 -5.03 -7.58
C LEU A 38 -11.39 -5.10 -6.09
N ALA A 39 -10.24 -5.66 -5.73
CA ALA A 39 -9.77 -5.73 -4.35
C ALA A 39 -9.51 -4.34 -3.75
N LEU A 40 -8.99 -3.39 -4.55
CA LEU A 40 -8.76 -2.01 -4.12
C LEU A 40 -10.05 -1.36 -3.62
N TYR A 41 -11.18 -1.58 -4.29
CA TYR A 41 -12.49 -1.08 -3.85
C TYR A 41 -13.04 -1.91 -2.68
N TRP A 42 -13.03 -3.22 -2.78
CA TRP A 42 -13.65 -4.11 -1.80
C TRP A 42 -12.97 -4.09 -0.43
N PHE A 43 -11.68 -3.81 -0.36
CA PHE A 43 -10.94 -3.77 0.91
C PHE A 43 -11.12 -2.47 1.69
N GLN A 44 -11.70 -1.43 1.08
CA GLN A 44 -11.88 -0.17 1.80
C GLN A 44 -12.83 -0.34 2.99
N PRO A 45 -12.47 0.19 4.16
CA PRO A 45 -13.37 0.18 5.30
C PRO A 45 -14.55 1.11 5.09
N ALA A 46 -15.64 0.83 5.79
CA ALA A 46 -16.73 1.79 5.90
C ALA A 46 -16.22 3.09 6.54
N VAL A 47 -16.59 4.21 5.94
CA VAL A 47 -16.25 5.55 6.44
C VAL A 47 -17.52 6.40 6.55
N PRO A 48 -17.60 7.33 7.54
CA PRO A 48 -18.79 8.15 7.76
C PRO A 48 -19.13 9.12 6.61
N LEU A 49 -18.13 9.52 5.82
CA LEU A 49 -18.34 10.36 4.63
C LEU A 49 -18.88 9.52 3.49
N ARG A 50 -20.05 9.92 2.98
CA ARG A 50 -20.77 9.20 1.92
C ARG A 50 -19.92 9.05 0.67
N SER A 51 -19.89 7.83 0.12
CA SER A 51 -19.19 7.46 -1.11
C SER A 51 -17.66 7.63 -1.07
N PHE A 52 -17.05 7.88 0.12
CA PHE A 52 -15.59 7.98 0.23
C PHE A 52 -14.90 6.64 0.00
N ASP A 53 -15.55 5.53 0.30
CA ASP A 53 -15.15 4.16 -0.04
C ASP A 53 -15.13 3.89 -1.56
N PHE A 54 -15.75 4.78 -2.36
CA PHE A 54 -15.61 4.83 -3.81
C PHE A 54 -14.56 5.87 -4.26
N TRP A 55 -14.57 7.09 -3.67
CA TRP A 55 -13.67 8.17 -4.10
C TRP A 55 -12.21 7.88 -3.80
N ILE A 56 -11.92 7.29 -2.65
CA ILE A 56 -10.57 6.97 -2.19
C ILE A 56 -9.85 5.99 -3.14
N PRO A 57 -10.40 4.81 -3.49
CA PRO A 57 -9.79 3.93 -4.47
C PRO A 57 -9.73 4.55 -5.88
N SER A 58 -10.75 5.32 -6.28
CA SER A 58 -10.73 6.04 -7.55
C SER A 58 -9.58 7.06 -7.62
N LEU A 59 -9.32 7.80 -6.53
CA LEU A 59 -8.19 8.71 -6.44
C LEU A 59 -6.85 7.96 -6.47
N SER A 60 -6.77 6.77 -5.85
CA SER A 60 -5.59 5.90 -5.97
C SER A 60 -5.30 5.57 -7.44
N LEU A 61 -6.32 5.23 -8.23
CA LEU A 61 -6.17 4.94 -9.66
C LEU A 61 -5.75 6.18 -10.45
N VAL A 62 -6.28 7.36 -10.13
CA VAL A 62 -5.82 8.63 -10.76
C VAL A 62 -4.34 8.88 -10.46
N LEU A 63 -3.87 8.65 -9.22
CA LEU A 63 -2.45 8.78 -8.86
C LEU A 63 -1.57 7.75 -9.59
N VAL A 64 -2.07 6.54 -9.78
CA VAL A 64 -1.42 5.50 -10.60
C VAL A 64 -1.29 5.96 -12.05
N LEU A 65 -2.38 6.42 -12.65
CA LEU A 65 -2.39 6.91 -14.04
C LEU A 65 -1.48 8.12 -14.21
N LEU A 66 -1.55 9.09 -13.31
CA LEU A 66 -0.68 10.27 -13.30
C LEU A 66 0.79 9.87 -13.26
N THR A 67 1.17 9.02 -12.30
CA THR A 67 2.57 8.60 -12.14
C THR A 67 3.06 7.83 -13.36
N TRP A 68 2.26 6.90 -13.87
CA TRP A 68 2.62 6.18 -15.10
C TRP A 68 2.81 7.13 -16.28
N PHE A 69 1.91 8.08 -16.45
CA PHE A 69 1.95 9.01 -17.58
C PHE A 69 3.20 9.89 -17.59
N ILE A 70 3.60 10.42 -16.41
CA ILE A 70 4.80 11.28 -16.31
C ILE A 70 6.12 10.49 -16.29
N THR A 71 6.08 9.18 -16.07
CA THR A 71 7.28 8.31 -16.05
C THR A 71 7.50 7.53 -17.34
N SER A 72 6.45 7.35 -18.14
CA SER A 72 6.48 6.58 -19.38
C SER A 72 7.11 7.37 -20.55
N PRO A 73 7.62 6.70 -21.58
CA PRO A 73 8.05 7.34 -22.82
C PRO A 73 6.92 8.10 -23.51
N THR A 74 7.26 9.17 -24.22
CA THR A 74 6.31 9.97 -24.98
C THR A 74 5.56 9.10 -26.00
N GLY A 75 4.22 9.13 -25.97
CA GLY A 75 3.38 8.35 -26.89
C GLY A 75 3.11 6.90 -26.44
N ALA A 76 3.66 6.43 -25.33
CA ALA A 76 3.39 5.10 -24.80
C ALA A 76 1.90 4.81 -24.61
N TRP A 77 1.09 5.82 -24.26
CA TRP A 77 -0.35 5.70 -24.11
C TRP A 77 -1.10 5.25 -25.38
N LYS A 78 -0.52 5.47 -26.59
CA LYS A 78 -1.10 5.05 -27.89
C LYS A 78 -0.96 3.56 -28.16
N LEU A 79 -0.11 2.86 -27.43
CA LEU A 79 0.07 1.42 -27.61
C LEU A 79 -1.21 0.67 -27.25
N ARG A 80 -1.67 -0.22 -28.12
CA ARG A 80 -2.91 -0.99 -27.94
C ARG A 80 -3.01 -1.65 -26.55
N TYR A 81 -1.90 -2.18 -26.06
CA TYR A 81 -1.83 -2.83 -24.75
C TYR A 81 -2.13 -1.87 -23.60
N ASN A 82 -1.63 -0.63 -23.67
CA ASN A 82 -1.87 0.40 -22.66
C ASN A 82 -3.29 0.97 -22.76
N LEU A 83 -3.85 1.09 -23.98
CA LEU A 83 -5.25 1.48 -24.18
C LEU A 83 -6.22 0.45 -23.58
N ILE A 84 -5.94 -0.84 -23.74
CA ILE A 84 -6.74 -1.91 -23.11
C ILE A 84 -6.66 -1.78 -21.57
N GLY A 85 -5.46 -1.59 -21.02
CA GLY A 85 -5.28 -1.37 -19.57
C GLY A 85 -6.06 -0.16 -19.05
N LEU A 86 -6.00 0.96 -19.77
CA LEU A 86 -6.77 2.17 -19.44
C LEU A 86 -8.27 1.91 -19.48
N SER A 87 -8.74 1.22 -20.53
CA SER A 87 -10.16 0.85 -20.67
C SER A 87 -10.64 -0.05 -19.54
N ILE A 88 -9.79 -0.99 -19.07
CA ILE A 88 -10.10 -1.86 -17.93
C ILE A 88 -10.22 -1.00 -16.65
N ILE A 89 -9.27 -0.11 -16.40
CA ILE A 89 -9.27 0.74 -15.19
C ILE A 89 -10.53 1.61 -15.14
N ILE A 90 -10.80 2.34 -16.23
CA ILE A 90 -11.99 3.21 -16.31
C ILE A 90 -13.27 2.37 -16.32
N GLY A 91 -13.31 1.27 -17.09
CA GLY A 91 -14.47 0.41 -17.21
C GLY A 91 -14.91 -0.20 -15.87
N ILE A 92 -13.97 -0.73 -15.07
CA ILE A 92 -14.30 -1.29 -13.75
C ILE A 92 -14.82 -0.20 -12.83
N ALA A 93 -14.16 0.97 -12.75
CA ALA A 93 -14.62 2.07 -11.91
C ALA A 93 -16.02 2.55 -12.34
N THR A 94 -16.28 2.64 -13.65
CA THR A 94 -17.61 2.98 -14.19
C THR A 94 -18.64 1.91 -13.85
N LEU A 95 -18.32 0.62 -14.00
CA LEU A 95 -19.22 -0.46 -13.64
C LEU A 95 -19.60 -0.44 -12.15
N ILE A 96 -18.63 -0.16 -11.28
CA ILE A 96 -18.88 -0.02 -9.83
C ILE A 96 -19.79 1.18 -9.57
N ASP A 97 -19.54 2.33 -10.22
CA ASP A 97 -20.41 3.52 -10.08
C ASP A 97 -21.85 3.22 -10.54
N LEU A 98 -22.00 2.53 -11.66
CA LEU A 98 -23.31 2.18 -12.21
C LEU A 98 -24.10 1.19 -11.33
N THR A 99 -23.46 0.44 -10.44
CA THR A 99 -24.18 -0.45 -9.49
C THR A 99 -25.22 0.32 -8.66
N ARG A 100 -25.00 1.62 -8.43
CA ARG A 100 -25.95 2.50 -7.76
C ARG A 100 -27.36 2.45 -8.39
N TYR A 101 -27.46 2.28 -9.69
CA TYR A 101 -28.71 2.36 -10.42
C TYR A 101 -29.38 1.01 -10.63
N PHE A 102 -28.63 -0.08 -10.50
CA PHE A 102 -29.11 -1.43 -10.82
C PHE A 102 -29.19 -2.35 -9.62
N LEU A 103 -28.49 -2.02 -8.51
CA LEU A 103 -28.45 -2.89 -7.34
C LEU A 103 -29.01 -2.18 -6.10
N PRO A 104 -29.86 -2.85 -5.30
CA PRO A 104 -30.39 -2.27 -4.07
C PRO A 104 -29.31 -2.06 -3.01
N ASN A 105 -28.25 -2.90 -3.04
CA ASN A 105 -27.10 -2.81 -2.15
C ASN A 105 -25.79 -2.75 -2.96
N PRO A 106 -24.82 -1.93 -2.58
CA PRO A 106 -23.54 -1.89 -3.25
C PRO A 106 -22.78 -3.22 -3.11
N LEU A 107 -22.11 -3.65 -4.17
CA LEU A 107 -21.44 -4.96 -4.24
C LEU A 107 -20.01 -4.90 -3.71
N LEU A 108 -19.27 -3.84 -4.02
CA LEU A 108 -17.84 -3.68 -3.75
C LEU A 108 -17.51 -2.47 -2.89
N THR A 109 -18.49 -1.63 -2.62
CA THR A 109 -18.38 -0.47 -1.73
C THR A 109 -19.30 -0.66 -0.54
N THR A 110 -18.95 -0.09 0.61
CA THR A 110 -19.75 -0.17 1.83
C THR A 110 -20.91 0.84 1.84
N SER A 111 -20.78 1.90 1.03
CA SER A 111 -21.80 2.91 0.82
C SER A 111 -22.20 3.00 -0.66
N THR A 112 -23.37 3.57 -0.92
CA THR A 112 -23.83 3.79 -2.30
C THR A 112 -22.83 4.66 -3.06
N PRO A 113 -22.35 4.24 -4.25
CA PRO A 113 -21.46 5.05 -5.09
C PRO A 113 -22.02 6.43 -5.40
N PRO A 114 -21.22 7.39 -5.88
CA PRO A 114 -21.68 8.75 -6.19
C PRO A 114 -22.70 8.77 -7.32
N GLN A 115 -23.24 9.94 -7.64
CA GLN A 115 -24.05 10.12 -8.85
C GLN A 115 -23.15 10.12 -10.07
N PHE A 116 -23.60 9.52 -11.17
CA PHE A 116 -22.82 9.38 -12.41
C PHE A 116 -22.25 10.70 -12.92
N GLY A 117 -23.01 11.81 -12.82
CA GLY A 117 -22.53 13.15 -13.18
C GLY A 117 -21.32 13.59 -12.33
N GLN A 118 -21.30 13.28 -11.04
CA GLN A 118 -20.17 13.58 -10.15
C GLN A 118 -18.94 12.74 -10.53
N TYR A 119 -19.17 11.48 -10.87
CA TYR A 119 -18.10 10.58 -11.33
C TYR A 119 -17.49 11.07 -12.65
N ILE A 120 -18.29 11.51 -13.62
CA ILE A 120 -17.78 12.09 -14.88
C ILE A 120 -16.98 13.36 -14.63
N LEU A 121 -17.43 14.25 -13.75
CA LEU A 121 -16.66 15.43 -13.36
C LEU A 121 -15.31 15.05 -12.73
N PHE A 122 -15.28 14.01 -11.91
CA PHE A 122 -14.04 13.50 -11.31
C PHE A 122 -13.08 12.95 -12.39
N ILE A 123 -13.58 12.20 -13.37
CA ILE A 123 -12.75 11.72 -14.51
C ILE A 123 -12.17 12.92 -15.27
N ILE A 124 -13.01 13.91 -15.61
CA ILE A 124 -12.57 15.11 -16.33
C ILE A 124 -11.48 15.85 -15.52
N ALA A 125 -11.68 16.03 -14.22
CA ALA A 125 -10.69 16.66 -13.35
C ALA A 125 -9.38 15.86 -13.33
N GLY A 126 -9.46 14.53 -13.24
CA GLY A 126 -8.30 13.64 -13.31
C GLY A 126 -7.53 13.77 -14.63
N ILE A 127 -8.23 13.80 -15.75
CA ILE A 127 -7.63 14.01 -17.09
C ILE A 127 -6.92 15.38 -17.15
N ILE A 128 -7.56 16.44 -16.66
CA ILE A 128 -6.97 17.78 -16.63
C ILE A 128 -5.69 17.79 -15.79
N ILE A 129 -5.72 17.19 -14.60
CA ILE A 129 -4.54 17.09 -13.72
C ILE A 129 -3.41 16.35 -14.42
N ILE A 130 -3.69 15.18 -15.02
CA ILE A 130 -2.69 14.40 -15.75
C ILE A 130 -2.11 15.24 -16.90
N PHE A 131 -2.96 15.92 -17.66
CA PHE A 131 -2.52 16.77 -18.77
C PHE A 131 -1.63 17.94 -18.30
N LEU A 132 -2.01 18.62 -17.21
CA LEU A 132 -1.21 19.70 -16.63
C LEU A 132 0.17 19.21 -16.19
N PHE A 133 0.22 18.07 -15.47
CA PHE A 133 1.50 17.46 -15.07
C PHE A 133 2.34 17.02 -16.26
N ALA A 134 1.72 16.49 -17.32
CA ALA A 134 2.41 16.06 -18.53
C ALA A 134 3.02 17.25 -19.33
N ARG A 135 2.52 18.47 -19.14
CA ARG A 135 3.07 19.70 -19.73
C ARG A 135 4.27 20.24 -18.95
N LEU A 136 4.43 19.87 -17.69
CA LEU A 136 5.57 20.28 -16.89
C LEU A 136 6.82 19.50 -17.31
N PRO A 137 8.01 20.16 -17.37
CA PRO A 137 9.27 19.44 -17.57
C PRO A 137 9.48 18.43 -16.42
N SER A 138 10.15 17.31 -16.73
CA SER A 138 10.39 16.23 -15.74
C SER A 138 11.13 16.71 -14.49
N SER A 139 11.93 17.78 -14.59
CA SER A 139 12.58 18.41 -13.45
C SER A 139 11.62 18.99 -12.41
N TRP A 140 10.38 19.31 -12.80
CA TRP A 140 9.33 19.83 -11.91
C TRP A 140 8.23 18.81 -11.65
N SER A 141 7.76 18.08 -12.67
CA SER A 141 6.63 17.15 -12.53
C SER A 141 6.91 16.01 -11.55
N LEU A 142 8.13 15.43 -11.60
CA LEU A 142 8.49 14.32 -10.73
C LEU A 142 8.63 14.74 -9.25
N PRO A 143 9.37 15.83 -8.88
CA PRO A 143 9.40 16.29 -7.49
C PRO A 143 8.03 16.73 -6.98
N LEU A 144 7.23 17.44 -7.79
CA LEU A 144 5.90 17.90 -7.41
C LEU A 144 4.97 16.70 -7.10
N ALA A 145 5.00 15.64 -7.92
CA ALA A 145 4.24 14.43 -7.66
C ALA A 145 4.66 13.77 -6.33
N ILE A 146 5.96 13.72 -6.02
CA ILE A 146 6.47 13.21 -4.73
C ILE A 146 5.96 14.08 -3.58
N ILE A 147 6.01 15.40 -3.70
CA ILE A 147 5.53 16.33 -2.66
C ILE A 147 4.03 16.12 -2.41
N VAL A 148 3.23 15.98 -3.47
CA VAL A 148 1.78 15.70 -3.35
C VAL A 148 1.54 14.37 -2.61
N LEU A 149 2.25 13.30 -2.95
CA LEU A 149 2.13 12.00 -2.27
C LEU A 149 2.51 12.09 -0.79
N ILE A 150 3.58 12.81 -0.46
CA ILE A 150 4.02 13.04 0.93
C ILE A 150 2.99 13.90 1.68
N ALA A 151 2.43 14.93 1.04
CA ALA A 151 1.41 15.77 1.65
C ALA A 151 0.14 14.98 1.98
N ILE A 152 -0.35 14.14 1.07
CA ILE A 152 -1.49 13.25 1.34
C ILE A 152 -1.14 12.28 2.49
N LEU A 153 0.05 11.69 2.47
CA LEU A 153 0.49 10.77 3.52
C LEU A 153 0.57 11.47 4.89
N ALA A 154 1.14 12.67 4.94
CA ALA A 154 1.21 13.48 6.17
C ALA A 154 -0.18 13.84 6.70
N THR A 155 -1.11 14.21 5.81
CA THR A 155 -2.51 14.47 6.16
C THR A 155 -3.15 13.25 6.80
N LEU A 156 -3.01 12.07 6.19
CA LEU A 156 -3.60 10.83 6.71
C LEU A 156 -2.97 10.33 8.01
N LYS A 157 -1.72 10.70 8.28
CA LYS A 157 -0.98 10.28 9.49
C LYS A 157 -1.05 11.28 10.64
N SER A 158 -1.54 12.49 10.41
CA SER A 158 -1.73 13.53 11.41
C SER A 158 -3.21 13.65 11.79
N PRO A 159 -3.63 13.29 13.01
CA PRO A 159 -5.03 13.41 13.44
C PRO A 159 -5.60 14.81 13.26
N GLY A 160 -4.80 15.84 13.57
CA GLY A 160 -5.22 17.24 13.39
C GLY A 160 -5.49 17.61 11.93
N LEU A 161 -4.57 17.27 11.01
CA LEU A 161 -4.75 17.52 9.57
C LEU A 161 -5.91 16.70 9.00
N SER A 162 -6.04 15.44 9.41
CA SER A 162 -7.16 14.57 9.00
C SER A 162 -8.50 15.17 9.44
N THR A 163 -8.61 15.64 10.69
CA THR A 163 -9.84 16.27 11.20
C THR A 163 -10.16 17.57 10.45
N GLN A 164 -9.18 18.43 10.21
CA GLN A 164 -9.38 19.65 9.41
C GLN A 164 -9.84 19.34 7.98
N THR A 165 -9.24 18.32 7.36
CA THR A 165 -9.64 17.86 6.03
C THR A 165 -11.05 17.27 6.05
N SER A 166 -11.42 16.55 7.12
CA SER A 166 -12.78 16.07 7.33
C SER A 166 -13.77 17.24 7.43
N ILE A 167 -13.47 18.28 8.23
CA ILE A 167 -14.28 19.50 8.34
C ILE A 167 -14.50 20.11 6.95
N PHE A 168 -13.43 20.27 6.17
CA PHE A 168 -13.51 20.81 4.83
C PHE A 168 -14.48 20.02 3.93
N PHE A 169 -14.35 18.69 3.86
CA PHE A 169 -15.24 17.86 3.06
C PHE A 169 -16.69 17.84 3.57
N ARG A 170 -16.90 17.86 4.90
CA ARG A 170 -18.24 17.96 5.50
C ARG A 170 -18.91 19.29 5.16
N THR A 171 -18.17 20.40 5.20
CA THR A 171 -18.66 21.71 4.78
C THR A 171 -19.06 21.72 3.30
N LEU A 172 -18.20 21.18 2.42
CA LEU A 172 -18.50 21.07 0.99
C LEU A 172 -19.74 20.21 0.67
N THR A 173 -20.02 19.24 1.53
CA THR A 173 -21.14 18.29 1.35
C THR A 173 -22.34 18.61 2.22
N ASN A 174 -22.40 19.80 2.86
CA ASN A 174 -23.43 20.24 3.77
C ASN A 174 -23.74 19.23 4.88
N ARG A 175 -22.69 18.68 5.51
CA ARG A 175 -22.79 17.72 6.61
C ARG A 175 -22.40 18.33 7.94
N PRO A 176 -22.94 17.84 9.07
CA PRO A 176 -22.59 18.33 10.40
C PRO A 176 -21.07 18.24 10.63
N VAL A 177 -20.44 19.38 10.91
CA VAL A 177 -18.98 19.48 11.14
C VAL A 177 -18.58 19.03 12.56
N GLU A 178 -19.53 19.01 13.49
CA GLU A 178 -19.32 18.56 14.87
C GLU A 178 -18.87 17.09 14.93
N ASN A 179 -19.26 16.29 13.95
CA ASN A 179 -18.92 14.88 13.83
C ASN A 179 -17.63 14.65 13.03
N ALA A 180 -16.86 15.71 12.71
CA ALA A 180 -15.62 15.57 11.97
C ALA A 180 -14.56 14.82 12.80
N SER A 181 -13.95 13.81 12.19
CA SER A 181 -12.91 13.03 12.85
C SER A 181 -11.85 12.54 11.85
N ALA A 182 -10.70 12.16 12.37
CA ALA A 182 -9.66 11.53 11.55
C ALA A 182 -10.11 10.21 10.92
N LEU A 183 -11.12 9.55 11.49
CA LEU A 183 -11.68 8.30 10.98
C LEU A 183 -12.44 8.46 9.67
N ASP A 184 -12.85 9.69 9.32
CA ASP A 184 -13.54 10.00 8.06
C ASP A 184 -12.65 9.77 6.83
N LEU A 185 -11.31 9.81 7.02
CA LEU A 185 -10.31 9.70 5.96
C LEU A 185 -9.53 8.37 6.01
N ARG A 186 -10.15 7.28 6.41
CA ARG A 186 -9.51 5.96 6.38
C ARG A 186 -9.27 5.52 4.94
N TRP A 187 -7.99 5.45 4.56
CA TRP A 187 -7.54 5.05 3.23
C TRP A 187 -6.67 3.80 3.36
N LEU A 188 -7.29 2.64 3.23
CA LEU A 188 -6.57 1.38 3.36
C LEU A 188 -5.55 1.20 2.23
N GLY A 189 -4.33 0.84 2.60
CA GLY A 189 -3.26 0.55 1.64
C GLY A 189 -2.55 1.77 1.07
N PHE A 190 -3.02 3.01 1.34
CA PHE A 190 -2.41 4.21 0.73
C PHE A 190 -0.92 4.35 1.03
N SER A 191 -0.46 4.05 2.26
CA SER A 191 0.97 4.11 2.58
C SER A 191 1.81 3.24 1.65
N TYR A 192 1.33 2.03 1.36
CA TYR A 192 2.02 1.09 0.45
C TYR A 192 1.94 1.53 -1.01
N ILE A 193 0.82 2.09 -1.44
CA ILE A 193 0.65 2.73 -2.75
C ILE A 193 1.64 3.89 -2.87
N ALA A 194 1.70 4.79 -1.89
CA ALA A 194 2.59 5.94 -1.88
C ALA A 194 4.08 5.53 -1.95
N PHE A 195 4.50 4.53 -1.18
CA PHE A 195 5.87 4.01 -1.24
C PHE A 195 6.23 3.48 -2.63
N ARG A 196 5.34 2.75 -3.28
CA ARG A 196 5.56 2.24 -4.64
C ARG A 196 5.59 3.36 -5.68
N LEU A 197 4.72 4.35 -5.57
CA LEU A 197 4.71 5.51 -6.47
C LEU A 197 5.96 6.38 -6.28
N ILE A 198 6.36 6.68 -5.04
CA ILE A 198 7.58 7.44 -4.72
C ILE A 198 8.83 6.69 -5.21
N HIS A 199 8.89 5.38 -5.02
CA HIS A 199 9.95 4.52 -5.56
C HIS A 199 10.09 4.75 -7.07
N VAL A 200 9.00 4.59 -7.82
CA VAL A 200 9.01 4.72 -9.29
C VAL A 200 9.43 6.12 -9.73
N LEU A 201 8.88 7.18 -9.10
CA LEU A 201 9.24 8.56 -9.39
C LEU A 201 10.74 8.83 -9.16
N ARG A 202 11.29 8.30 -8.05
CA ARG A 202 12.72 8.43 -7.72
C ARG A 202 13.60 7.63 -8.67
N ASP A 203 13.21 6.40 -9.00
CA ASP A 203 13.97 5.57 -9.95
C ASP A 203 13.94 6.18 -11.36
N LYS A 204 12.83 6.85 -11.76
CA LYS A 204 12.78 7.64 -12.99
C LYS A 204 13.76 8.81 -12.96
N GLN A 205 13.81 9.58 -11.85
CA GLN A 205 14.77 10.67 -11.68
C GLN A 205 16.23 10.21 -11.76
N LEU A 206 16.50 8.97 -11.31
CA LEU A 206 17.83 8.37 -11.30
C LEU A 206 18.18 7.61 -12.60
N GLY A 207 17.27 7.58 -13.58
CA GLY A 207 17.45 6.85 -14.84
C GLY A 207 17.49 5.33 -14.68
N ARG A 208 16.89 4.78 -13.61
CA ARG A 208 16.92 3.34 -13.26
C ARG A 208 15.59 2.63 -13.50
N LEU A 209 14.53 3.38 -13.80
CA LEU A 209 13.21 2.80 -14.01
C LEU A 209 13.18 2.06 -15.34
N PRO A 210 12.82 0.76 -15.36
CA PRO A 210 12.58 0.05 -16.60
C PRO A 210 11.30 0.56 -17.28
N GLU A 211 11.17 0.31 -18.58
CA GLU A 211 9.92 0.58 -19.28
C GLU A 211 8.83 -0.40 -18.80
N LEU A 212 7.73 0.17 -18.33
CA LEU A 212 6.57 -0.57 -17.83
C LEU A 212 5.33 -0.20 -18.64
N THR A 213 4.59 -1.19 -19.09
CA THR A 213 3.26 -0.96 -19.65
C THR A 213 2.30 -0.52 -18.55
N LEU A 214 1.21 0.17 -18.92
CA LEU A 214 0.20 0.59 -17.95
C LEU A 214 -0.39 -0.58 -17.13
N PRO A 215 -0.75 -1.71 -17.75
CA PRO A 215 -1.25 -2.86 -16.98
C PRO A 215 -0.24 -3.42 -15.98
N GLU A 216 1.04 -3.54 -16.37
CA GLU A 216 2.11 -4.00 -15.47
C GLU A 216 2.30 -3.03 -14.29
N PHE A 217 2.37 -1.74 -14.62
CA PHE A 217 2.56 -0.69 -13.61
C PHE A 217 1.39 -0.60 -12.64
N ALA A 218 0.16 -0.56 -13.15
CA ALA A 218 -1.03 -0.48 -12.31
C ALA A 218 -1.15 -1.74 -11.44
N THR A 219 -0.96 -2.94 -12.00
CA THR A 219 -0.95 -4.18 -11.23
C THR A 219 0.11 -4.14 -10.13
N TYR A 220 1.33 -3.68 -10.42
CA TYR A 220 2.38 -3.52 -9.43
C TYR A 220 1.96 -2.61 -8.27
N VAL A 221 1.40 -1.44 -8.57
CA VAL A 221 1.07 -0.45 -7.53
C VAL A 221 -0.09 -0.90 -6.65
N VAL A 222 -1.14 -1.48 -7.23
CA VAL A 222 -2.34 -1.90 -6.47
C VAL A 222 -2.43 -3.41 -6.28
N PHE A 223 -1.32 -4.14 -6.33
CA PHE A 223 -1.25 -5.60 -6.23
C PHE A 223 -1.97 -6.14 -5.00
N PHE A 224 -3.08 -6.85 -5.21
CA PHE A 224 -4.04 -7.18 -4.16
C PHE A 224 -3.46 -8.00 -3.00
N PRO A 225 -2.52 -8.96 -3.17
CA PRO A 225 -1.98 -9.72 -2.03
C PRO A 225 -1.18 -8.84 -1.05
N SER A 226 -0.54 -7.79 -1.55
CA SER A 226 0.31 -6.90 -0.74
C SER A 226 -0.24 -5.47 -0.60
N LEU A 227 -1.53 -5.26 -0.91
CA LEU A 227 -2.15 -3.93 -0.92
C LEU A 227 -2.24 -3.32 0.48
N ALA A 228 -2.69 -4.07 1.49
CA ALA A 228 -2.99 -3.53 2.81
C ALA A 228 -1.74 -3.35 3.68
N ALA A 229 -0.84 -4.35 3.76
CA ALA A 229 0.34 -4.37 4.62
C ALA A 229 1.42 -5.35 4.16
N GLY A 230 1.40 -5.78 2.90
CA GLY A 230 2.36 -6.77 2.39
C GLY A 230 3.75 -6.18 2.12
N PRO A 231 4.70 -7.01 1.70
CA PRO A 231 6.04 -6.56 1.37
C PRO A 231 6.05 -5.45 0.31
N ILE A 232 6.90 -4.45 0.51
CA ILE A 232 7.14 -3.37 -0.47
C ILE A 232 8.12 -3.91 -1.50
N ASP A 233 7.61 -4.24 -2.68
CA ASP A 233 8.41 -4.76 -3.78
C ASP A 233 8.98 -3.67 -4.66
N ARG A 234 9.96 -4.00 -5.52
CA ARG A 234 10.53 -3.13 -6.54
C ARG A 234 9.86 -3.37 -7.88
N ALA A 235 9.64 -2.28 -8.63
CA ALA A 235 8.94 -2.32 -9.91
C ALA A 235 9.65 -3.17 -10.97
N ASP A 236 11.00 -3.13 -11.01
CA ASP A 236 11.82 -3.93 -11.91
C ASP A 236 11.69 -5.43 -11.64
N ARG A 237 11.76 -5.84 -10.36
CA ARG A 237 11.64 -7.23 -9.96
C ARG A 237 10.23 -7.77 -10.21
N PHE A 238 9.22 -7.02 -9.80
CA PHE A 238 7.82 -7.40 -10.00
C PHE A 238 7.48 -7.59 -11.49
N ALA A 239 7.88 -6.62 -12.34
CA ALA A 239 7.68 -6.73 -13.78
C ALA A 239 8.46 -7.90 -14.38
N GLY A 240 9.67 -8.17 -13.86
CA GLY A 240 10.45 -9.33 -14.25
C GLY A 240 9.73 -10.65 -13.99
N ASP A 241 9.09 -10.81 -12.82
CA ASP A 241 8.30 -12.00 -12.50
C ASP A 241 7.00 -12.06 -13.32
N LEU A 242 6.37 -10.91 -13.57
CA LEU A 242 5.13 -10.83 -14.34
C LEU A 242 5.31 -11.20 -15.80
N ARG A 243 6.50 -10.94 -16.38
CA ARG A 243 6.87 -11.22 -17.78
C ARG A 243 7.35 -12.65 -18.03
N LYS A 244 7.64 -13.42 -16.97
CA LYS A 244 8.04 -14.81 -17.10
C LYS A 244 6.84 -15.70 -17.42
N ASP A 245 7.08 -16.74 -18.20
CA ASP A 245 6.12 -17.83 -18.31
C ASP A 245 5.90 -18.45 -16.93
N PHE A 246 4.66 -18.69 -16.59
CA PHE A 246 4.29 -19.19 -15.29
C PHE A 246 3.61 -20.55 -15.40
N ALA A 247 4.23 -21.56 -14.80
CA ALA A 247 3.63 -22.86 -14.55
C ALA A 247 3.86 -23.17 -13.06
N LEU A 248 2.80 -23.17 -12.28
CA LEU A 248 2.84 -23.49 -10.86
C LEU A 248 3.29 -24.95 -10.67
N THR A 249 4.45 -25.15 -10.09
CA THR A 249 4.99 -26.49 -9.77
C THR A 249 4.37 -27.03 -8.48
N GLN A 250 4.53 -28.35 -8.24
CA GLN A 250 4.07 -28.96 -7.01
C GLN A 250 4.79 -28.36 -5.80
N ASP A 251 6.10 -28.13 -5.88
CA ASP A 251 6.89 -27.54 -4.79
C ASP A 251 6.45 -26.10 -4.48
N GLU A 252 6.18 -25.29 -5.51
CA GLU A 252 5.65 -23.92 -5.31
C GLU A 252 4.24 -23.94 -4.72
N THR A 253 3.41 -24.92 -5.09
CA THR A 253 2.07 -25.08 -4.50
C THR A 253 2.16 -25.45 -3.03
N LEU A 254 3.03 -26.39 -2.67
CA LEU A 254 3.26 -26.79 -1.29
C LEU A 254 3.85 -25.64 -0.46
N PHE A 255 4.84 -24.93 -1.00
CA PHE A 255 5.40 -23.73 -0.36
C PHE A 255 4.34 -22.67 -0.12
N ALA A 256 3.53 -22.34 -1.13
CA ALA A 256 2.46 -21.37 -1.02
C ALA A 256 1.42 -21.78 0.03
N GLY A 257 0.99 -23.04 0.01
CA GLY A 257 0.06 -23.60 0.99
C GLY A 257 0.61 -23.53 2.41
N GLN A 258 1.86 -23.94 2.61
CA GLN A 258 2.54 -23.87 3.90
C GLN A 258 2.60 -22.42 4.42
N ARG A 259 2.99 -21.46 3.58
CA ARG A 259 3.06 -20.03 3.95
C ARG A 259 1.69 -19.50 4.35
N ILE A 260 0.63 -19.83 3.60
CA ILE A 260 -0.74 -19.38 3.90
C ILE A 260 -1.20 -19.96 5.24
N VAL A 261 -1.04 -21.27 5.47
CA VAL A 261 -1.47 -21.93 6.71
C VAL A 261 -0.72 -21.38 7.92
N ILE A 262 0.61 -21.27 7.84
CA ILE A 262 1.42 -20.67 8.90
C ILE A 262 1.01 -19.22 9.15
N GLY A 263 0.78 -18.44 8.10
CA GLY A 263 0.34 -17.05 8.21
C GLY A 263 -1.02 -16.90 8.88
N LEU A 264 -2.00 -17.75 8.52
CA LEU A 264 -3.31 -17.79 9.18
C LEU A 264 -3.19 -18.15 10.66
N PHE A 265 -2.38 -19.15 10.99
CA PHE A 265 -2.13 -19.54 12.38
C PHE A 265 -1.48 -18.41 13.18
N LYS A 266 -0.42 -17.78 12.65
CA LYS A 266 0.24 -16.64 13.30
C LYS A 266 -0.73 -15.50 13.57
N LYS A 267 -1.56 -15.14 12.58
CA LYS A 267 -2.43 -13.97 12.65
C LYS A 267 -3.66 -14.21 13.52
N PHE A 268 -4.42 -15.27 13.26
CA PHE A 268 -5.74 -15.49 13.86
C PHE A 268 -5.73 -16.40 15.09
N VAL A 269 -4.62 -17.08 15.37
CA VAL A 269 -4.49 -17.88 16.59
C VAL A 269 -3.51 -17.24 17.54
N VAL A 270 -2.25 -17.05 17.12
CA VAL A 270 -1.21 -16.58 18.04
C VAL A 270 -1.39 -15.10 18.38
N ALA A 271 -1.55 -14.22 17.36
CA ALA A 271 -1.67 -12.79 17.60
C ALA A 271 -2.97 -12.45 18.32
N ASP A 272 -4.11 -13.08 17.96
CA ASP A 272 -5.41 -12.84 18.62
C ASP A 272 -5.39 -13.35 20.07
N ALA A 273 -4.75 -14.50 20.37
CA ALA A 273 -4.57 -14.96 21.73
C ALA A 273 -3.69 -14.02 22.56
N LEU A 274 -2.58 -13.52 21.99
CA LEU A 274 -1.74 -12.53 22.64
C LEU A 274 -2.47 -11.20 22.89
N ALA A 275 -3.38 -10.81 21.98
CA ALA A 275 -4.18 -9.59 22.14
C ALA A 275 -5.01 -9.56 23.41
N LEU A 276 -5.40 -10.73 23.94
CA LEU A 276 -6.17 -10.85 25.20
C LEU A 276 -5.38 -10.37 26.43
N ILE A 277 -4.05 -10.49 26.37
CA ILE A 277 -3.15 -10.14 27.46
C ILE A 277 -2.13 -9.05 27.08
N ALA A 278 -2.19 -8.53 25.88
CA ALA A 278 -1.30 -7.47 25.41
C ALA A 278 -1.56 -6.15 26.16
N LEU A 279 -0.50 -5.38 26.38
CA LEU A 279 -0.60 -4.07 27.01
C LEU A 279 -1.53 -3.15 26.22
N ASN A 280 -2.52 -2.59 26.91
CA ASN A 280 -3.44 -1.58 26.40
C ASN A 280 -3.68 -0.52 27.48
N ASP A 281 -4.39 0.57 27.16
CA ASP A 281 -4.60 1.70 28.07
C ASP A 281 -5.30 1.27 29.38
N ALA A 282 -6.26 0.34 29.30
CA ALA A 282 -6.96 -0.15 30.48
C ALA A 282 -6.04 -0.98 31.40
N LEU A 283 -5.25 -1.89 30.83
CA LEU A 283 -4.28 -2.69 31.60
C LEU A 283 -3.13 -1.83 32.14
N ALA A 284 -2.68 -0.82 31.40
CA ALA A 284 -1.64 0.10 31.85
C ALA A 284 -2.02 0.86 33.14
N THR A 285 -3.30 1.15 33.34
CA THR A 285 -3.81 1.83 34.56
C THR A 285 -4.12 0.86 35.68
N GLN A 286 -4.36 -0.41 35.44
CA GLN A 286 -4.78 -1.40 36.43
C GLN A 286 -3.61 -2.23 36.97
N VAL A 287 -2.55 -2.41 36.21
CA VAL A 287 -1.41 -3.27 36.56
C VAL A 287 -0.34 -2.46 37.28
N HIS A 288 -0.18 -2.71 38.59
CA HIS A 288 0.81 -2.03 39.42
C HIS A 288 2.07 -2.87 39.66
N ALA A 289 2.03 -4.18 39.48
CA ALA A 289 3.17 -5.05 39.69
C ALA A 289 4.09 -5.06 38.47
N MET A 290 5.37 -4.72 38.66
CA MET A 290 6.39 -4.61 37.62
C MET A 290 6.50 -5.91 36.76
N GLY A 291 6.41 -7.09 37.36
CA GLY A 291 6.50 -8.36 36.63
C GLY A 291 5.37 -8.54 35.64
N TRP A 292 4.12 -8.21 36.00
CA TRP A 292 2.98 -8.29 35.09
C TRP A 292 3.07 -7.24 33.99
N MET A 293 3.59 -6.04 34.28
CA MET A 293 3.81 -5.03 33.25
C MET A 293 4.73 -5.53 32.14
N TRP A 294 5.81 -6.25 32.49
CA TRP A 294 6.70 -6.87 31.50
C TRP A 294 5.99 -7.99 30.68
N VAL A 295 5.16 -8.80 31.34
CA VAL A 295 4.38 -9.85 30.62
C VAL A 295 3.47 -9.20 29.57
N HIS A 296 2.73 -8.16 29.93
CA HIS A 296 1.83 -7.46 29.01
C HIS A 296 2.60 -6.75 27.88
N LEU A 297 3.75 -6.14 28.18
CA LEU A 297 4.61 -5.50 27.19
C LEU A 297 5.18 -6.51 26.16
N TYR A 298 5.67 -7.66 26.64
CA TYR A 298 6.13 -8.71 25.74
C TYR A 298 4.99 -9.31 24.93
N ALA A 299 3.83 -9.52 25.54
CA ALA A 299 2.64 -9.98 24.82
C ALA A 299 2.27 -9.01 23.69
N TYR A 300 2.29 -7.70 23.93
CA TYR A 300 2.08 -6.66 22.93
C TYR A 300 3.13 -6.71 21.80
N ALA A 301 4.41 -6.81 22.17
CA ALA A 301 5.48 -6.90 21.17
C ALA A 301 5.36 -8.13 20.25
N PHE A 302 5.06 -9.30 20.83
CA PHE A 302 4.84 -10.52 20.07
C PHE A 302 3.53 -10.49 19.28
N GLN A 303 2.45 -9.89 19.81
CA GLN A 303 1.21 -9.68 19.10
C GLN A 303 1.45 -8.94 17.78
N ILE A 304 2.14 -7.79 17.83
CA ILE A 304 2.47 -7.01 16.62
C ILE A 304 3.29 -7.84 15.63
N TYR A 305 4.28 -8.58 16.14
CA TYR A 305 5.11 -9.43 15.31
C TYR A 305 4.32 -10.53 14.61
N PHE A 306 3.50 -11.28 15.33
CA PHE A 306 2.74 -12.39 14.76
C PHE A 306 1.62 -11.91 13.86
N ASP A 307 0.95 -10.81 14.18
CA ASP A 307 -0.07 -10.20 13.31
C ASP A 307 0.55 -9.78 11.97
N PHE A 308 1.66 -9.06 11.99
CA PHE A 308 2.27 -8.54 10.79
C PHE A 308 3.06 -9.61 9.99
N SER A 309 3.82 -10.47 10.66
CA SER A 309 4.49 -11.58 9.98
C SER A 309 3.50 -12.60 9.42
N GLY A 310 2.40 -12.86 10.11
CA GLY A 310 1.31 -13.71 9.62
C GLY A 310 0.68 -13.15 8.35
N TYR A 311 0.37 -11.86 8.32
CA TYR A 311 -0.11 -11.22 7.10
C TYR A 311 0.92 -11.31 5.95
N THR A 312 2.20 -11.10 6.25
CA THR A 312 3.28 -11.22 5.26
C THR A 312 3.35 -12.64 4.67
N ASP A 313 3.24 -13.66 5.51
CA ASP A 313 3.23 -15.06 5.06
C ASP A 313 2.07 -15.35 4.13
N ILE A 314 0.87 -14.88 4.46
CA ILE A 314 -0.33 -14.99 3.62
C ILE A 314 -0.10 -14.29 2.27
N ALA A 315 0.41 -13.06 2.29
CA ALA A 315 0.66 -12.28 1.08
C ALA A 315 1.69 -12.96 0.15
N VAL A 316 2.78 -13.47 0.73
CA VAL A 316 3.83 -14.21 -0.01
C VAL A 316 3.28 -15.50 -0.60
N GLY A 317 2.48 -16.26 0.18
CA GLY A 317 1.86 -17.48 -0.30
C GLY A 317 0.87 -17.23 -1.44
N ILE A 318 -0.04 -16.25 -1.30
CA ILE A 318 -0.99 -15.88 -2.37
C ILE A 318 -0.26 -15.40 -3.62
N ALA A 319 0.78 -14.57 -3.47
CA ALA A 319 1.57 -14.09 -4.60
C ALA A 319 2.30 -15.23 -5.32
N CYS A 320 2.81 -16.22 -4.58
CA CYS A 320 3.45 -17.40 -5.14
C CYS A 320 2.49 -18.21 -6.02
N LEU A 321 1.22 -18.38 -5.61
CA LEU A 321 0.18 -19.09 -6.40
C LEU A 321 -0.06 -18.47 -7.78
N ILE A 322 0.27 -17.20 -7.96
CA ILE A 322 0.12 -16.45 -9.22
C ILE A 322 1.46 -16.08 -9.85
N GLY A 323 2.56 -16.70 -9.40
CA GLY A 323 3.89 -16.58 -9.98
C GLY A 323 4.62 -15.28 -9.69
N ILE A 324 4.28 -14.58 -8.62
CA ILE A 324 4.99 -13.39 -8.14
C ILE A 324 5.73 -13.75 -6.84
N LYS A 325 7.04 -13.58 -6.84
CA LYS A 325 7.89 -13.90 -5.67
C LYS A 325 8.09 -12.63 -4.84
N LEU A 326 7.18 -12.35 -3.91
CA LEU A 326 7.32 -11.20 -3.00
C LEU A 326 8.55 -11.37 -2.07
N PRO A 327 9.23 -10.26 -1.70
CA PRO A 327 10.36 -10.30 -0.76
C PRO A 327 9.89 -10.62 0.66
N GLU A 328 10.82 -11.14 1.48
CA GLU A 328 10.58 -11.36 2.90
C GLU A 328 10.59 -10.05 3.69
N ASN A 329 9.71 -9.94 4.69
CA ASN A 329 9.67 -8.82 5.62
C ASN A 329 10.32 -9.11 6.97
N PHE A 330 10.42 -10.38 7.35
CA PHE A 330 10.92 -10.79 8.67
C PHE A 330 11.91 -11.95 8.56
N ALA A 331 12.98 -11.86 9.34
CA ALA A 331 14.00 -12.91 9.46
C ALA A 331 14.35 -13.15 10.93
N ALA A 332 13.38 -13.64 11.73
CA ALA A 332 13.50 -13.90 13.16
C ALA A 332 14.13 -12.70 13.93
N PRO A 333 13.50 -11.51 13.95
CA PRO A 333 14.10 -10.28 14.45
C PRO A 333 14.43 -10.35 15.95
N TYR A 334 13.58 -10.96 16.77
CA TYR A 334 13.79 -11.06 18.22
C TYR A 334 14.92 -12.02 18.64
N LEU A 335 15.43 -12.82 17.70
CA LEU A 335 16.59 -13.70 17.94
C LEU A 335 17.92 -13.07 17.50
N LYS A 336 17.93 -11.78 17.16
CA LYS A 336 19.16 -11.12 16.69
C LYS A 336 19.96 -10.55 17.88
N PRO A 337 21.30 -10.67 17.84
CA PRO A 337 22.18 -10.30 18.96
C PRO A 337 22.40 -8.79 19.10
N SER A 338 21.96 -7.96 18.14
CA SER A 338 22.13 -6.51 18.20
C SER A 338 20.95 -5.76 17.60
N LEU A 339 20.77 -4.51 18.05
CA LEU A 339 19.71 -3.62 17.55
C LEU A 339 19.84 -3.37 16.04
N THR A 340 21.05 -3.26 15.51
CA THR A 340 21.28 -3.12 14.08
C THR A 340 20.81 -4.36 13.30
N GLN A 341 21.07 -5.55 13.82
CA GLN A 341 20.61 -6.79 13.19
C GLN A 341 19.10 -6.97 13.35
N PHE A 342 18.51 -6.51 14.49
CA PHE A 342 17.08 -6.46 14.68
C PHE A 342 16.43 -5.65 13.53
N TRP A 343 16.82 -4.39 13.32
CA TRP A 343 16.26 -3.55 12.26
C TRP A 343 16.54 -4.07 10.85
N ASN A 344 17.63 -4.77 10.62
CA ASN A 344 17.89 -5.45 9.35
C ASN A 344 17.03 -6.72 9.14
N SER A 345 16.30 -7.17 10.16
CA SER A 345 15.45 -8.37 10.16
C SER A 345 13.98 -8.09 10.43
N TRP A 346 13.64 -6.85 10.82
CA TRP A 346 12.29 -6.35 11.06
C TRP A 346 11.84 -5.47 9.92
N HIS A 347 10.68 -5.79 9.34
CA HIS A 347 10.10 -5.06 8.21
C HIS A 347 11.14 -4.69 7.14
N MET A 348 11.85 -5.71 6.68
CA MET A 348 13.07 -5.57 5.86
C MET A 348 12.84 -4.73 4.61
N THR A 349 11.68 -4.88 3.96
CA THR A 349 11.37 -4.13 2.73
C THR A 349 11.22 -2.64 2.98
N LEU A 350 10.58 -2.23 4.09
CA LEU A 350 10.51 -0.82 4.50
C LEU A 350 11.88 -0.27 4.87
N THR A 351 12.66 -1.03 5.64
CA THR A 351 14.03 -0.65 6.04
C THR A 351 14.91 -0.43 4.80
N GLN A 352 14.83 -1.32 3.80
CA GLN A 352 15.55 -1.19 2.54
C GLN A 352 15.07 0.03 1.73
N TRP A 353 13.74 0.27 1.69
CA TRP A 353 13.16 1.41 1.01
C TRP A 353 13.63 2.74 1.62
N ILE A 354 13.54 2.87 2.96
CA ILE A 354 14.00 4.08 3.68
C ILE A 354 15.50 4.28 3.48
N ARG A 355 16.29 3.22 3.54
CA ARG A 355 17.73 3.29 3.29
C ARG A 355 18.04 3.81 1.88
N ALA A 356 17.35 3.31 0.86
CA ALA A 356 17.60 3.68 -0.53
C ALA A 356 17.13 5.10 -0.88
N TYR A 357 15.95 5.51 -0.40
CA TYR A 357 15.27 6.72 -0.87
C TYR A 357 15.31 7.88 0.11
N PHE A 358 15.66 7.65 1.38
CA PHE A 358 15.81 8.69 2.40
C PHE A 358 17.21 8.69 3.03
N PHE A 359 17.63 7.65 3.74
CA PHE A 359 18.85 7.63 4.54
C PHE A 359 20.12 7.89 3.71
N ASN A 360 20.33 7.15 2.62
CA ASN A 360 21.52 7.30 1.79
C ASN A 360 21.58 8.67 1.05
N PRO A 361 20.47 9.20 0.46
CA PRO A 361 20.46 10.55 -0.10
C PRO A 361 20.70 11.63 0.95
N PHE A 362 20.08 11.52 2.12
CA PHE A 362 20.22 12.48 3.21
C PHE A 362 21.65 12.50 3.76
N ASN A 363 22.27 11.33 3.99
CA ASN A 363 23.66 11.26 4.42
C ASN A 363 24.63 11.80 3.35
N ARG A 364 24.35 11.61 2.08
CA ARG A 364 25.17 12.24 1.01
C ARG A 364 25.08 13.76 1.04
N TRP A 365 23.91 14.29 1.30
CA TRP A 365 23.68 15.73 1.44
C TRP A 365 24.42 16.28 2.67
N ILE A 366 24.32 15.63 3.84
CA ILE A 366 25.03 16.05 5.06
C ILE A 366 26.57 16.04 4.87
N ARG A 367 27.12 15.07 4.13
CA ARG A 367 28.56 15.00 3.83
C ARG A 367 29.08 16.20 3.05
N GLY A 368 28.21 16.98 2.43
CA GLY A 368 28.57 18.26 1.81
C GLY A 368 29.00 19.33 2.83
N PHE A 369 28.64 19.20 4.10
CA PHE A 369 29.07 20.09 5.17
C PHE A 369 30.45 19.68 5.70
N LYS A 370 31.50 20.34 5.22
CA LYS A 370 32.91 19.96 5.38
C LYS A 370 33.43 19.86 6.82
N ASN A 371 32.71 20.41 7.84
CA ASN A 371 33.18 20.54 9.22
C ASN A 371 32.51 19.59 10.22
N LEU A 372 31.70 18.63 9.78
CA LEU A 372 31.02 17.71 10.67
C LEU A 372 31.81 16.41 10.86
N PRO A 373 32.06 15.95 12.10
CA PRO A 373 32.63 14.63 12.36
C PRO A 373 31.74 13.50 11.80
N THR A 374 32.33 12.43 11.34
CA THR A 374 31.60 11.28 10.75
C THR A 374 30.52 10.72 11.68
N TRP A 375 30.82 10.61 12.97
CA TRP A 375 29.86 10.11 13.97
C TRP A 375 28.63 11.01 14.12
N THR A 376 28.82 12.35 14.09
CA THR A 376 27.71 13.33 14.13
C THR A 376 26.82 13.20 12.90
N MET A 377 27.39 13.02 11.72
CA MET A 377 26.63 12.80 10.48
C MET A 377 25.79 11.53 10.54
N LEU A 378 26.39 10.44 11.03
CA LEU A 378 25.67 9.17 11.22
C LEU A 378 24.54 9.30 12.25
N PHE A 379 24.79 9.99 13.37
CA PHE A 379 23.79 10.22 14.40
C PHE A 379 22.61 11.05 13.87
N ILE A 380 22.87 12.17 13.18
CA ILE A 380 21.84 13.00 12.57
C ILE A 380 21.04 12.20 11.54
N GLY A 381 21.72 11.42 10.68
CA GLY A 381 21.07 10.56 9.69
C GLY A 381 20.16 9.50 10.32
N GLN A 382 20.63 8.89 11.42
CA GLN A 382 19.84 7.91 12.16
C GLN A 382 18.64 8.54 12.86
N LEU A 383 18.86 9.68 13.54
CA LEU A 383 17.79 10.43 14.22
C LEU A 383 16.71 10.87 13.22
N ALA A 384 17.10 11.46 12.08
CA ALA A 384 16.17 11.86 11.02
C ALA A 384 15.37 10.68 10.48
N THR A 385 16.01 9.50 10.36
CA THR A 385 15.35 8.27 9.92
C THR A 385 14.32 7.79 10.94
N MET A 386 14.66 7.78 12.23
CA MET A 386 13.73 7.39 13.29
C MET A 386 12.54 8.36 13.39
N LEU A 387 12.79 9.65 13.26
CA LEU A 387 11.72 10.66 13.20
C LEU A 387 10.79 10.44 11.99
N LEU A 388 11.35 10.14 10.82
CA LEU A 388 10.55 9.84 9.64
C LEU A 388 9.68 8.60 9.84
N ILE A 389 10.24 7.53 10.41
CA ILE A 389 9.50 6.30 10.72
C ILE A 389 8.40 6.59 11.76
N GLY A 390 8.71 7.33 12.81
CA GLY A 390 7.74 7.73 13.84
C GLY A 390 6.58 8.55 13.26
N LEU A 391 6.87 9.54 12.43
CA LEU A 391 5.86 10.34 11.74
C LEU A 391 5.00 9.49 10.78
N TRP A 392 5.61 8.51 10.12
CA TRP A 392 4.87 7.60 9.24
C TRP A 392 3.94 6.65 10.02
N HIS A 393 4.35 6.20 11.20
CA HIS A 393 3.47 5.38 12.06
C HIS A 393 2.27 6.18 12.61
N GLY A 394 2.37 7.49 12.68
CA GLY A 394 1.36 8.40 13.23
C GLY A 394 1.71 8.87 14.65
N ASN A 395 1.18 10.01 15.02
CA ASN A 395 1.37 10.56 16.37
C ASN A 395 0.65 9.69 17.40
N MET A 396 1.39 8.82 18.08
CA MET A 396 0.92 8.10 19.28
C MET A 396 0.88 9.01 20.53
N VAL A 397 1.15 10.32 20.37
CA VAL A 397 1.23 11.29 21.49
C VAL A 397 -0.10 12.01 21.72
N ALA A 398 -1.15 11.68 21.01
CA ALA A 398 -2.45 12.36 21.11
C ALA A 398 -3.62 11.38 21.20
N SER A 399 -3.52 10.40 22.09
CA SER A 399 -4.68 9.60 22.54
C SER A 399 -4.64 9.42 24.05
#